data_c26b4f3cd81a389f864a48329266ea24
#
_entry.id   c26b4f3cd81a389f864a48329266ea24
#
_cell.length_a   1.000
_cell.length_b   1.000
_cell.length_c   1.000
_cell.angle_alpha   90.00
_cell.angle_beta   90.00
_cell.angle_gamma   90.00
#
_symmetry.space_group_name_H-M   'P 1'
#
loop_
_entity.id
_entity.type
_entity.pdbx_description
1 polymer ?
#
loop_
_entity_poly.entity_id
_entity_poly.type
_entity_poly.pdbx_seq_one_letter_code
_entity_poly.pdbx_strand_id
1 'polypeptide(L)'
;MEDNVSTMAAEPVAAYSMTSYNDVMDYMHSIHISREDKEKVAKRLTLEVSQPALAEAYERIDHLSTLQKDWDGHGALPISYKVLGNIKRVLMLSQNSDWEHWMIVPDTNATLCIESETTGAVISLGAYEYSYFAKIDGVRYGESHIDFDPESFLELMRRF
;
A
#
# COMPACT_ATOMS: atom_id res chain seq x y z
N MET A 1 -42.06 20.22 9.28
CA MET A 1 -40.72 20.74 9.59
C MET A 1 -39.76 19.69 9.13
N GLU A 2 -39.23 19.89 7.95
CA GLU A 2 -38.25 18.96 7.34
C GLU A 2 -36.87 19.52 7.66
N ASP A 3 -36.12 18.78 8.47
CA ASP A 3 -34.73 19.11 8.78
C ASP A 3 -33.84 18.77 7.59
N ASN A 4 -33.46 19.82 6.89
CA ASN A 4 -32.57 19.79 5.74
C ASN A 4 -31.14 19.63 6.26
N VAL A 5 -30.69 18.37 6.44
CA VAL A 5 -29.27 18.07 6.73
C VAL A 5 -28.52 18.27 5.41
N SER A 6 -27.99 19.48 5.25
CA SER A 6 -27.05 19.79 4.17
C SER A 6 -25.78 18.97 4.34
N THR A 7 -25.69 17.88 3.57
CA THR A 7 -24.45 17.12 3.41
C THR A 7 -23.48 18.02 2.62
N MET A 8 -22.63 18.76 3.34
CA MET A 8 -21.50 19.43 2.71
C MET A 8 -20.57 18.32 2.18
N ALA A 9 -20.66 18.08 0.89
CA ALA A 9 -19.67 17.31 0.17
C ALA A 9 -18.32 18.01 0.38
N ALA A 10 -17.37 17.30 1.01
CA ALA A 10 -16.00 17.77 1.10
C ALA A 10 -15.48 17.96 -0.33
N GLU A 11 -15.09 19.17 -0.69
CA GLU A 11 -14.45 19.40 -1.99
C GLU A 11 -13.21 18.52 -2.12
N PRO A 12 -12.96 17.96 -3.31
CA PRO A 12 -11.82 17.08 -3.52
C PRO A 12 -10.51 17.85 -3.26
N VAL A 13 -9.65 17.29 -2.45
CA VAL A 13 -8.31 17.80 -2.05
C VAL A 13 -7.34 18.00 -3.25
N ALA A 14 -7.80 17.77 -4.47
CA ALA A 14 -7.03 17.75 -5.72
C ALA A 14 -6.44 19.09 -6.19
N ALA A 15 -6.61 20.19 -5.45
CA ALA A 15 -6.17 21.51 -5.92
C ALA A 15 -4.92 22.09 -5.22
N TYR A 16 -4.42 21.46 -4.15
CA TYR A 16 -3.22 21.94 -3.46
C TYR A 16 -2.05 21.00 -3.70
N SER A 17 -1.12 21.43 -4.53
CA SER A 17 0.20 20.80 -4.66
C SER A 17 0.98 21.02 -3.35
N MET A 18 0.73 20.18 -2.36
CA MET A 18 1.49 20.17 -1.10
C MET A 18 2.85 19.54 -1.36
N THR A 19 3.91 20.33 -1.27
CA THR A 19 5.29 19.89 -1.55
C THR A 19 6.17 19.91 -0.32
N SER A 20 5.67 20.41 0.80
CA SER A 20 6.43 20.54 2.04
C SER A 20 5.57 20.27 3.29
N TYR A 21 6.25 19.96 4.41
CA TYR A 21 5.61 19.87 5.72
C TYR A 21 4.84 21.14 6.12
N ASN A 22 5.35 22.31 5.75
CA ASN A 22 4.69 23.58 6.06
C ASN A 22 3.35 23.71 5.30
N ASP A 23 3.29 23.28 4.04
CA ASP A 23 2.04 23.27 3.26
C ASP A 23 0.98 22.40 3.94
N VAL A 24 1.37 21.23 4.47
CA VAL A 24 0.50 20.34 5.24
C VAL A 24 -0.02 21.04 6.49
N MET A 25 0.84 21.71 7.24
CA MET A 25 0.45 22.40 8.47
C MET A 25 -0.48 23.59 8.21
N ASP A 26 -0.22 24.38 7.17
CA ASP A 26 -1.08 25.50 6.76
C ASP A 26 -2.47 25.02 6.33
N TYR A 27 -2.54 23.94 5.55
CA TYR A 27 -3.80 23.30 5.19
C TYR A 27 -4.58 22.82 6.43
N MET A 28 -3.89 22.15 7.36
CA MET A 28 -4.50 21.65 8.59
C MET A 28 -5.08 22.74 9.48
N HIS A 29 -4.50 23.94 9.45
CA HIS A 29 -5.07 25.09 10.17
C HIS A 29 -6.32 25.64 9.49
N SER A 30 -6.43 25.49 8.17
CA SER A 30 -7.56 26.01 7.38
C SER A 30 -8.84 25.17 7.46
N ILE A 31 -8.74 23.87 7.76
CA ILE A 31 -9.90 22.96 7.77
C ILE A 31 -10.61 22.90 9.13
N HIS A 32 -11.94 22.82 9.07
CA HIS A 32 -12.81 22.79 10.26
C HIS A 32 -13.32 21.37 10.53
N ILE A 33 -12.45 20.52 11.09
CA ILE A 33 -12.76 19.14 11.49
C ILE A 33 -12.32 18.89 12.94
N SER A 34 -12.70 17.75 13.52
CA SER A 34 -12.31 17.40 14.88
C SER A 34 -10.78 17.33 15.04
N ARG A 35 -10.28 17.50 16.27
CA ARG A 35 -8.85 17.42 16.56
C ARG A 35 -8.27 16.05 16.17
N GLU A 36 -9.00 14.97 16.48
CA GLU A 36 -8.57 13.60 16.16
C GLU A 36 -8.48 13.37 14.64
N ASP A 37 -9.46 13.88 13.88
CA ASP A 37 -9.45 13.77 12.43
C ASP A 37 -8.33 14.63 11.83
N LYS A 38 -8.05 15.81 12.40
CA LYS A 38 -6.89 16.62 12.00
C LYS A 38 -5.57 15.86 12.16
N GLU A 39 -5.37 15.19 13.28
CA GLU A 39 -4.15 14.41 13.52
C GLU A 39 -4.00 13.27 12.50
N LYS A 40 -5.08 12.57 12.16
CA LYS A 40 -5.08 11.51 11.14
C LYS A 40 -4.74 12.06 9.74
N VAL A 41 -5.39 13.15 9.36
CA VAL A 41 -5.16 13.79 8.03
C VAL A 41 -3.75 14.35 7.96
N ALA A 42 -3.26 15.04 8.99
CA ALA A 42 -1.90 15.58 9.01
C ALA A 42 -0.85 14.47 8.88
N LYS A 43 -1.02 13.36 9.61
CA LYS A 43 -0.12 12.21 9.53
C LYS A 43 -0.09 11.62 8.13
N ARG A 44 -1.26 11.47 7.50
CA ARG A 44 -1.37 10.96 6.12
C ARG A 44 -0.68 11.90 5.13
N LEU A 45 -1.01 13.18 5.13
CA LEU A 45 -0.42 14.17 4.22
C LEU A 45 1.10 14.29 4.41
N THR A 46 1.58 14.22 5.65
CA THR A 46 3.01 14.23 5.93
C THR A 46 3.69 12.99 5.33
N LEU A 47 3.07 11.81 5.43
CA LEU A 47 3.59 10.60 4.80
C LEU A 47 3.63 10.74 3.27
N GLU A 48 2.55 11.20 2.64
CA GLU A 48 2.46 11.40 1.19
C GLU A 48 3.54 12.37 0.67
N VAL A 49 3.81 13.45 1.40
CA VAL A 49 4.84 14.44 1.00
C VAL A 49 6.26 13.94 1.22
N SER A 50 6.52 13.26 2.34
CA SER A 50 7.89 12.87 2.72
C SER A 50 8.29 11.47 2.23
N GLN A 51 7.31 10.59 2.01
CA GLN A 51 7.52 9.18 1.64
C GLN A 51 6.44 8.72 0.64
N PRO A 52 6.42 9.29 -0.59
CA PRO A 52 5.32 9.07 -1.54
C PRO A 52 5.16 7.61 -1.96
N ALA A 53 6.24 6.89 -2.22
CA ALA A 53 6.17 5.48 -2.63
C ALA A 53 5.62 4.58 -1.52
N LEU A 54 6.03 4.83 -0.27
CA LEU A 54 5.50 4.11 0.88
C LEU A 54 4.02 4.47 1.13
N ALA A 55 3.63 5.72 0.95
CA ALA A 55 2.23 6.16 1.06
C ALA A 55 1.35 5.48 0.01
N GLU A 56 1.80 5.42 -1.24
CA GLU A 56 1.12 4.71 -2.33
C GLU A 56 0.93 3.22 -2.03
N ALA A 57 1.96 2.57 -1.47
CA ALA A 57 1.86 1.17 -1.06
C ALA A 57 0.81 0.95 0.05
N TYR A 58 0.69 1.85 1.03
CA TYR A 58 -0.37 1.82 2.04
C TYR A 58 -1.75 2.01 1.43
N GLU A 59 -1.93 3.00 0.55
CA GLU A 59 -3.20 3.23 -0.15
C GLU A 59 -3.61 2.02 -1.00
N ARG A 60 -2.65 1.42 -1.68
CA ARG A 60 -2.88 0.21 -2.47
C ARG A 60 -3.40 -0.93 -1.61
N ILE A 61 -2.81 -1.17 -0.44
CA ILE A 61 -3.27 -2.21 0.48
C ILE A 61 -4.67 -1.90 1.04
N ASP A 62 -4.95 -0.66 1.35
CA ASP A 62 -6.29 -0.27 1.81
C ASP A 62 -7.34 -0.49 0.71
N HIS A 63 -7.05 -0.14 -0.53
CA HIS A 63 -7.91 -0.45 -1.66
C HIS A 63 -8.11 -1.98 -1.83
N LEU A 64 -7.03 -2.76 -1.84
CA LEU A 64 -7.09 -4.21 -2.01
C LEU A 64 -7.87 -4.91 -0.88
N SER A 65 -7.90 -4.32 0.32
CA SER A 65 -8.69 -4.83 1.45
C SER A 65 -10.20 -4.74 1.24
N THR A 66 -10.66 -3.92 0.29
CA THR A 66 -12.08 -3.75 -0.04
C THR A 66 -12.59 -4.70 -1.12
N LEU A 67 -11.69 -5.45 -1.77
CA LEU A 67 -12.05 -6.37 -2.85
C LEU A 67 -12.96 -7.49 -2.31
N GLN A 68 -14.08 -7.70 -3.01
CA GLN A 68 -15.05 -8.74 -2.67
C GLN A 68 -14.85 -9.98 -3.56
N LYS A 69 -15.54 -11.08 -3.23
CA LYS A 69 -15.54 -12.26 -4.08
C LYS A 69 -15.96 -11.87 -5.51
N ASP A 70 -15.27 -12.44 -6.49
CA ASP A 70 -15.52 -12.20 -7.93
C ASP A 70 -15.15 -10.77 -8.39
N TRP A 71 -14.18 -10.13 -7.72
CA TRP A 71 -13.73 -8.78 -8.04
C TRP A 71 -13.16 -8.62 -9.46
N ASP A 72 -12.71 -9.72 -10.08
CA ASP A 72 -12.19 -9.76 -11.45
C ASP A 72 -13.26 -10.20 -12.49
N GLY A 73 -14.48 -10.57 -12.05
CA GLY A 73 -15.53 -11.12 -12.89
C GLY A 73 -15.31 -12.57 -13.34
N HIS A 74 -14.30 -13.27 -12.80
CA HIS A 74 -13.92 -14.63 -13.13
C HIS A 74 -13.80 -15.56 -11.91
N GLY A 75 -14.35 -15.13 -10.78
CA GLY A 75 -14.41 -15.94 -9.56
C GLY A 75 -13.25 -15.73 -8.58
N ALA A 76 -12.47 -14.68 -8.74
CA ALA A 76 -11.38 -14.37 -7.81
C ALA A 76 -11.85 -14.25 -6.36
N LEU A 77 -11.00 -14.72 -5.45
CA LEU A 77 -11.22 -14.61 -4.01
C LEU A 77 -10.78 -13.25 -3.48
N PRO A 78 -11.45 -12.71 -2.44
CA PRO A 78 -10.95 -11.53 -1.74
C PRO A 78 -9.59 -11.83 -1.10
N ILE A 79 -8.74 -10.82 -0.97
CA ILE A 79 -7.42 -11.01 -0.35
C ILE A 79 -7.58 -11.45 1.11
N SER A 80 -6.86 -12.48 1.50
CA SER A 80 -6.90 -13.03 2.85
C SER A 80 -6.47 -11.99 3.90
N TYR A 81 -7.18 -11.90 5.03
CA TYR A 81 -6.79 -11.04 6.15
C TYR A 81 -5.37 -11.31 6.67
N LYS A 82 -4.95 -12.57 6.60
CA LYS A 82 -3.60 -12.96 7.00
C LYS A 82 -2.56 -12.38 6.05
N VAL A 83 -2.81 -12.41 4.74
CA VAL A 83 -1.93 -11.82 3.72
C VAL A 83 -1.89 -10.30 3.86
N LEU A 84 -3.04 -9.64 4.06
CA LEU A 84 -3.10 -8.20 4.33
C LEU A 84 -2.34 -7.83 5.62
N GLY A 85 -2.44 -8.65 6.67
CA GLY A 85 -1.68 -8.47 7.90
C GLY A 85 -0.17 -8.66 7.69
N ASN A 86 0.23 -9.59 6.85
CA ASN A 86 1.63 -9.84 6.51
C ASN A 86 2.26 -8.64 5.80
N ILE A 87 1.63 -8.16 4.72
CA ILE A 87 2.17 -7.02 3.97
C ILE A 87 2.17 -5.73 4.81
N LYS A 88 1.17 -5.51 5.66
CA LYS A 88 1.16 -4.36 6.59
C LYS A 88 2.35 -4.39 7.56
N ARG A 89 2.78 -5.57 8.02
CA ARG A 89 3.99 -5.69 8.85
C ARG A 89 5.26 -5.35 8.06
N VAL A 90 5.35 -5.74 6.79
CA VAL A 90 6.46 -5.33 5.92
C VAL A 90 6.48 -3.80 5.76
N LEU A 91 5.33 -3.18 5.43
CA LEU A 91 5.21 -1.72 5.31
C LEU A 91 5.64 -0.98 6.59
N MET A 92 5.32 -1.50 7.77
CA MET A 92 5.72 -0.89 9.05
C MET A 92 7.24 -0.88 9.28
N LEU A 93 7.98 -1.79 8.66
CA LEU A 93 9.45 -1.88 8.73
C LEU A 93 10.14 -1.16 7.57
N SER A 94 9.38 -0.76 6.54
CA SER A 94 9.89 -0.23 5.29
C SER A 94 10.21 1.26 5.36
N GLN A 95 11.11 1.68 4.47
CA GLN A 95 11.38 3.06 4.12
C GLN A 95 10.82 3.37 2.73
N ASN A 96 10.75 4.64 2.33
CA ASN A 96 10.25 5.04 1.02
C ASN A 96 10.98 4.34 -0.13
N SER A 97 12.31 4.30 -0.07
CA SER A 97 13.17 3.67 -1.08
C SER A 97 12.91 2.17 -1.28
N ASP A 98 12.35 1.50 -0.28
CA ASP A 98 12.02 0.07 -0.40
C ASP A 98 10.84 -0.18 -1.37
N TRP A 99 10.05 0.88 -1.69
CA TRP A 99 8.85 0.77 -2.51
C TRP A 99 8.91 1.54 -3.83
N GLU A 100 9.97 2.29 -4.11
CA GLU A 100 10.07 3.15 -5.31
C GLU A 100 9.92 2.40 -6.64
N HIS A 101 10.17 1.10 -6.65
CA HIS A 101 10.15 0.27 -7.86
C HIS A 101 9.28 -0.99 -7.71
N TRP A 102 8.45 -1.04 -6.69
CA TRP A 102 7.64 -2.21 -6.41
C TRP A 102 6.15 -1.91 -6.48
N MET A 103 5.41 -2.75 -7.18
CA MET A 103 3.96 -2.72 -7.25
C MET A 103 3.34 -3.87 -6.46
N ILE A 104 2.18 -3.61 -5.85
CA ILE A 104 1.37 -4.63 -5.17
C ILE A 104 0.16 -4.94 -6.04
N VAL A 105 0.05 -6.19 -6.46
CA VAL A 105 -1.00 -6.69 -7.35
C VAL A 105 -1.78 -7.79 -6.64
N PRO A 106 -3.13 -7.79 -6.69
CA PRO A 106 -3.93 -8.88 -6.16
C PRO A 106 -3.83 -10.11 -7.05
N ASP A 107 -3.76 -11.30 -6.44
CA ASP A 107 -3.90 -12.55 -7.15
C ASP A 107 -5.28 -13.17 -6.88
N THR A 108 -5.77 -13.96 -7.82
CA THR A 108 -7.14 -14.53 -7.83
C THR A 108 -7.39 -15.56 -6.72
N ASN A 109 -6.33 -16.07 -6.11
CA ASN A 109 -6.33 -17.11 -5.07
C ASN A 109 -6.24 -16.56 -3.63
N ALA A 110 -6.61 -15.29 -3.40
CA ALA A 110 -6.56 -14.61 -2.10
C ALA A 110 -5.14 -14.25 -1.61
N THR A 111 -4.14 -14.26 -2.48
CA THR A 111 -2.76 -13.87 -2.22
C THR A 111 -2.40 -12.53 -2.86
N LEU A 112 -1.19 -12.04 -2.62
CA LEU A 112 -0.64 -10.85 -3.27
C LEU A 112 0.58 -11.23 -4.11
N CYS A 113 0.73 -10.54 -5.23
CA CYS A 113 1.94 -10.52 -6.02
C CYS A 113 2.63 -9.16 -5.85
N ILE A 114 3.91 -9.15 -5.55
CA ILE A 114 4.72 -7.94 -5.44
C ILE A 114 5.75 -7.98 -6.56
N GLU A 115 5.67 -7.01 -7.49
CA GLU A 115 6.41 -7.01 -8.75
C GLU A 115 7.36 -5.82 -8.82
N SER A 116 8.62 -6.08 -9.16
CA SER A 116 9.62 -5.03 -9.40
C SER A 116 9.55 -4.54 -10.84
N GLU A 117 9.30 -3.25 -11.02
CA GLU A 117 9.27 -2.62 -12.35
C GLU A 117 10.64 -2.55 -13.02
N THR A 118 11.71 -2.54 -12.24
CA THR A 118 13.08 -2.36 -12.75
C THR A 118 13.77 -3.68 -13.06
N THR A 119 13.60 -4.69 -12.22
CA THR A 119 14.31 -5.97 -12.37
C THR A 119 13.43 -7.08 -12.92
N GLY A 120 12.10 -6.90 -12.91
CA GLY A 120 11.14 -7.94 -13.24
C GLY A 120 11.12 -9.09 -12.21
N ALA A 121 11.63 -8.84 -11.00
CA ALA A 121 11.47 -9.78 -9.90
C ALA A 121 10.02 -9.81 -9.44
N VAL A 122 9.53 -10.99 -9.08
CA VAL A 122 8.16 -11.23 -8.64
C VAL A 122 8.20 -12.03 -7.34
N ILE A 123 7.46 -11.56 -6.34
CA ILE A 123 7.30 -12.24 -5.05
C ILE A 123 5.82 -12.53 -4.84
N SER A 124 5.45 -13.80 -4.72
CA SER A 124 4.09 -14.24 -4.37
C SER A 124 3.99 -14.38 -2.86
N LEU A 125 3.12 -13.58 -2.22
CA LEU A 125 2.92 -13.57 -0.78
C LEU A 125 1.63 -14.28 -0.38
N GLY A 126 1.77 -15.39 0.33
CA GLY A 126 0.70 -16.16 0.93
C GLY A 126 0.46 -15.85 2.42
N ALA A 127 -0.42 -16.64 3.03
CA ALA A 127 -0.78 -16.48 4.43
C ALA A 127 0.35 -16.86 5.41
N TYR A 128 1.18 -17.83 5.06
CA TYR A 128 2.22 -18.39 5.93
C TYR A 128 3.60 -18.42 5.28
N GLU A 129 3.65 -18.32 3.98
CA GLU A 129 4.85 -18.45 3.18
C GLU A 129 4.87 -17.47 2.02
N TYR A 130 6.03 -17.29 1.41
CA TYR A 130 6.18 -16.61 0.15
C TYR A 130 7.11 -17.39 -0.79
N SER A 131 7.04 -17.06 -2.06
CA SER A 131 7.91 -17.59 -3.10
C SER A 131 8.37 -16.43 -3.98
N TYR A 132 9.56 -16.52 -4.55
CA TYR A 132 10.01 -15.48 -5.46
C TYR A 132 10.66 -16.06 -6.72
N PHE A 133 10.66 -15.24 -7.76
CA PHE A 133 11.37 -15.48 -9.00
C PHE A 133 11.96 -14.15 -9.51
N ALA A 134 13.21 -14.20 -9.98
CA ALA A 134 13.85 -13.10 -10.68
C ALA A 134 14.73 -13.64 -11.82
N LYS A 135 14.93 -12.82 -12.86
CA LYS A 135 15.88 -13.11 -13.92
C LYS A 135 16.76 -11.90 -14.14
N ILE A 136 18.01 -11.97 -13.70
CA ILE A 136 18.99 -10.89 -13.78
C ILE A 136 20.15 -11.34 -14.68
N ASP A 137 20.47 -10.56 -15.71
CA ASP A 137 21.54 -10.85 -16.67
C ASP A 137 21.47 -12.27 -17.27
N GLY A 138 20.25 -12.75 -17.49
CA GLY A 138 20.01 -14.10 -18.02
C GLY A 138 20.04 -15.22 -16.98
N VAL A 139 20.51 -14.94 -15.76
CA VAL A 139 20.54 -15.90 -14.65
C VAL A 139 19.19 -15.90 -13.93
N ARG A 140 18.68 -17.10 -13.61
CA ARG A 140 17.43 -17.27 -12.88
C ARG A 140 17.71 -17.44 -11.39
N TYR A 141 16.97 -16.70 -10.58
CA TYR A 141 16.95 -16.81 -9.13
C TYR A 141 15.51 -17.13 -8.72
N GLY A 142 15.34 -17.97 -7.73
CA GLY A 142 14.00 -18.25 -7.22
C GLY A 142 14.04 -19.32 -6.14
N GLU A 143 13.10 -19.21 -5.24
CA GLU A 143 12.85 -20.16 -4.17
C GLU A 143 11.35 -20.17 -3.85
N SER A 144 10.83 -21.33 -3.43
CA SER A 144 9.41 -21.52 -3.13
C SER A 144 9.24 -21.98 -1.70
N HIS A 145 8.05 -21.68 -1.13
CA HIS A 145 7.66 -22.14 0.20
C HIS A 145 8.62 -21.68 1.31
N ILE A 146 9.01 -20.41 1.27
CA ILE A 146 9.82 -19.81 2.34
C ILE A 146 8.84 -19.35 3.42
N ASP A 147 9.04 -19.76 4.67
CA ASP A 147 8.23 -19.32 5.80
C ASP A 147 8.22 -17.80 5.90
N PHE A 148 7.03 -17.20 6.09
CA PHE A 148 6.92 -15.77 6.11
C PHE A 148 7.49 -15.15 7.39
N ASP A 149 8.51 -14.33 7.20
CA ASP A 149 9.06 -13.39 8.18
C ASP A 149 9.19 -12.01 7.53
N PRO A 150 8.66 -10.92 8.14
CA PRO A 150 8.59 -9.62 7.49
C PRO A 150 9.96 -8.99 7.25
N GLU A 151 10.96 -9.25 8.11
CA GLU A 151 12.32 -8.72 7.96
C GLU A 151 13.02 -9.41 6.79
N SER A 152 12.99 -10.75 6.74
CA SER A 152 13.54 -11.55 5.65
C SER A 152 12.87 -11.22 4.31
N PHE A 153 11.57 -10.99 4.30
CA PHE A 153 10.84 -10.58 3.11
C PHE A 153 11.34 -9.21 2.61
N LEU A 154 11.48 -8.23 3.49
CA LEU A 154 11.98 -6.90 3.15
C LEU A 154 13.44 -6.93 2.67
N GLU A 155 14.28 -7.75 3.29
CA GLU A 155 15.64 -7.97 2.82
C GLU A 155 15.69 -8.58 1.41
N LEU A 156 14.75 -9.49 1.09
CA LEU A 156 14.62 -10.02 -0.26
C LEU A 156 14.27 -8.93 -1.27
N MET A 157 13.29 -8.05 -0.97
CA MET A 157 12.95 -6.92 -1.84
C MET A 157 14.16 -6.03 -2.12
N ARG A 158 14.98 -5.75 -1.11
CA ARG A 158 16.19 -4.91 -1.23
C ARG A 158 17.30 -5.51 -2.09
N ARG A 159 17.24 -6.79 -2.42
CA ARG A 159 18.23 -7.45 -3.32
C ARG A 159 17.93 -7.19 -4.78
N PHE A 160 16.71 -6.88 -5.11
CA PHE A 160 16.20 -6.72 -6.47
C PHE A 160 15.72 -5.30 -6.73
#